data_ac3fcbe05e19b130aec1df1fa4d817a2
#
_entry.id   ac3fcbe05e19b130aec1df1fa4d817a2
#
_cell.length_a   1.000
_cell.length_b   1.000
_cell.length_c   1.000
_cell.angle_alpha   90.00
_cell.angle_beta   90.00
_cell.angle_gamma   90.00
#
_symmetry.space_group_name_H-M   'P 1'
#
loop_
_entity.id
_entity.type
_entity.pdbx_description
1 polymer ?
#
loop_
_entity_poly.entity_id
_entity_poly.type
_entity_poly.pdbx_seq_one_letter_code
_entity_poly.pdbx_strand_id
1 'polypeptide(L)'
;MKKLSAGKISGCLVWVLVFFLLSSCLMPVAMAIGGITSGADFVAKLLGPVYCSENTTPEMYSYATTSRDENGFSHPATAYELHCVDSNGEVVNTSLVSYAFLWIGILFVVSLIFSGIFAFVLAAPAGILIGRMLNKNKKDTISS
;
A
#
# COMPACT_ATOMS: atom_id res chain seq x y z
N MET A 1 35.01 -21.25 0.10
CA MET A 1 33.77 -20.68 -0.50
C MET A 1 32.64 -21.68 -0.33
N LYS A 2 31.64 -21.39 0.54
CA LYS A 2 30.48 -22.30 0.73
C LYS A 2 29.65 -22.27 -0.56
N LYS A 3 29.54 -23.40 -1.25
CA LYS A 3 28.63 -23.60 -2.39
C LYS A 3 27.20 -23.31 -1.88
N LEU A 4 26.64 -22.15 -2.22
CA LEU A 4 25.21 -21.90 -1.99
C LEU A 4 24.44 -23.00 -2.76
N SER A 5 23.66 -23.80 -2.04
CA SER A 5 22.84 -24.86 -2.62
C SER A 5 21.88 -24.24 -3.65
N ALA A 6 21.88 -24.74 -4.88
CA ALA A 6 21.06 -24.24 -5.99
C ALA A 6 19.55 -24.14 -5.62
N GLY A 7 19.06 -24.97 -4.71
CA GLY A 7 17.69 -24.92 -4.22
C GLY A 7 17.37 -23.70 -3.35
N LYS A 8 18.34 -23.15 -2.61
CA LYS A 8 18.14 -21.94 -1.80
C LYS A 8 18.08 -20.68 -2.67
N ILE A 9 18.89 -20.62 -3.72
CA ILE A 9 18.89 -19.51 -4.69
C ILE A 9 17.55 -19.47 -5.46
N SER A 10 17.05 -20.64 -5.88
CA SER A 10 15.78 -20.75 -6.59
C SER A 10 14.59 -20.28 -5.73
N GLY A 11 14.53 -20.65 -4.45
CA GLY A 11 13.45 -20.24 -3.56
C GLY A 11 13.42 -18.73 -3.30
N CYS A 12 14.60 -18.12 -3.12
CA CYS A 12 14.70 -16.66 -2.94
C CYS A 12 14.26 -15.89 -4.21
N LEU A 13 14.66 -16.36 -5.38
CA LEU A 13 14.30 -15.77 -6.68
C LEU A 13 12.79 -15.84 -6.92
N VAL A 14 12.17 -16.99 -6.64
CA VAL A 14 10.72 -17.16 -6.74
C VAL A 14 10.00 -16.22 -5.75
N TRP A 15 10.47 -16.12 -4.51
CA TRP A 15 9.88 -15.21 -3.52
C TRP A 15 9.93 -13.74 -3.99
N VAL A 16 11.09 -13.29 -4.47
CA VAL A 16 11.26 -11.92 -4.98
C VAL A 16 10.31 -11.66 -6.15
N LEU A 17 10.21 -12.57 -7.10
CA LEU A 17 9.35 -12.44 -8.27
C LEU A 17 7.86 -12.36 -7.85
N VAL A 18 7.40 -13.26 -6.98
CA VAL A 18 6.03 -13.27 -6.47
C VAL A 18 5.75 -12.00 -5.69
N PHE A 19 6.69 -11.54 -4.85
CA PHE A 19 6.57 -10.29 -4.10
C PHE A 19 6.37 -9.09 -5.03
N PHE A 20 7.19 -8.96 -6.08
CA PHE A 20 7.05 -7.85 -7.04
C PHE A 20 5.73 -7.90 -7.81
N LEU A 21 5.29 -9.09 -8.24
CA LEU A 21 4.00 -9.24 -8.92
C LEU A 21 2.83 -8.84 -8.03
N LEU A 22 2.81 -9.32 -6.79
CA LEU A 22 1.77 -8.98 -5.82
C LEU A 22 1.78 -7.48 -5.49
N SER A 23 2.96 -6.90 -5.24
CA SER A 23 3.09 -5.48 -4.95
C SER A 23 2.62 -4.61 -6.11
N SER A 24 2.94 -4.98 -7.36
CA SER A 24 2.49 -4.27 -8.56
C SER A 24 0.97 -4.26 -8.71
N CYS A 25 0.27 -5.32 -8.29
CA CYS A 25 -1.20 -5.36 -8.31
C CYS A 25 -1.83 -4.64 -7.12
N LEU A 26 -1.26 -4.77 -5.93
CA LEU A 26 -1.84 -4.22 -4.70
C LEU A 26 -1.61 -2.71 -4.55
N MET A 27 -0.53 -2.18 -5.11
CA MET A 27 -0.19 -0.76 -5.02
C MET A 27 -1.25 0.16 -5.64
N PRO A 28 -1.73 -0.05 -6.88
CA PRO A 28 -2.79 0.77 -7.45
C PRO A 28 -4.10 0.67 -6.66
N VAL A 29 -4.41 -0.52 -6.14
CA VAL A 29 -5.61 -0.75 -5.31
C VAL A 29 -5.50 0.03 -3.99
N ALA A 30 -4.35 -0.02 -3.33
CA ALA A 30 -4.12 0.74 -2.10
C ALA A 30 -4.23 2.25 -2.32
N MET A 31 -3.71 2.77 -3.44
CA MET A 31 -3.84 4.18 -3.81
C MET A 31 -5.30 4.58 -4.09
N ALA A 32 -6.04 3.74 -4.81
CA ALA A 32 -7.46 3.98 -5.09
C ALA A 32 -8.28 3.99 -3.81
N ILE A 33 -8.11 2.99 -2.93
CA ILE A 33 -8.79 2.93 -1.63
C ILE A 33 -8.38 4.14 -0.77
N GLY A 34 -7.08 4.47 -0.72
CA GLY A 34 -6.59 5.62 0.03
C GLY A 34 -7.19 6.93 -0.43
N GLY A 35 -7.31 7.14 -1.75
CA GLY A 35 -7.95 8.32 -2.31
C GLY A 35 -9.44 8.42 -1.96
N ILE A 36 -10.18 7.32 -2.13
CA ILE A 36 -11.63 7.28 -1.84
C ILE A 36 -11.91 7.46 -0.33
N THR A 37 -11.09 6.87 0.52
CA THR A 37 -11.29 6.90 1.98
C THR A 37 -10.66 8.09 2.68
N SER A 38 -9.84 8.90 1.99
CA SER A 38 -9.19 10.06 2.59
C SER A 38 -10.17 11.09 3.15
N GLY A 39 -11.38 11.20 2.59
CA GLY A 39 -12.46 12.08 3.08
C GLY A 39 -13.34 11.48 4.17
N ALA A 40 -13.02 10.32 4.71
CA ALA A 40 -13.86 9.67 5.71
C ALA A 40 -13.51 10.12 7.14
N ASP A 41 -14.53 10.31 7.99
CA ASP A 41 -14.37 10.79 9.38
C ASP A 41 -13.46 9.89 10.24
N PHE A 42 -13.41 8.59 9.96
CA PHE A 42 -12.53 7.69 10.70
C PHE A 42 -11.05 7.99 10.42
N VAL A 43 -10.71 8.48 9.23
CA VAL A 43 -9.34 8.90 8.88
C VAL A 43 -8.97 10.16 9.64
N ALA A 44 -9.89 11.13 9.75
CA ALA A 44 -9.70 12.31 10.58
C ALA A 44 -9.41 11.93 12.05
N LYS A 45 -10.19 11.03 12.61
CA LYS A 45 -10.00 10.53 13.99
C LYS A 45 -8.69 9.77 14.18
N LEU A 46 -8.26 9.00 13.18
CA LEU A 46 -7.03 8.22 13.25
C LEU A 46 -5.78 9.11 13.12
N LEU A 47 -5.83 10.10 12.25
CA LEU A 47 -4.72 11.01 11.97
C LEU A 47 -4.73 12.26 12.83
N GLY A 48 -5.88 12.57 13.47
CA GLY A 48 -6.05 13.72 14.35
C GLY A 48 -4.91 13.90 15.36
N PRO A 49 -4.52 12.86 16.12
CA PRO A 49 -3.43 12.97 17.10
C PRO A 49 -2.07 13.38 16.51
N VAL A 50 -1.87 13.20 15.20
CA VAL A 50 -0.61 13.56 14.51
C VAL A 50 -0.62 15.01 14.05
N TYR A 51 -1.80 15.54 13.67
CA TYR A 51 -1.93 16.86 13.06
C TYR A 51 -2.54 17.91 13.98
N CYS A 52 -3.37 17.48 14.94
CA CYS A 52 -4.09 18.37 15.83
C CYS A 52 -3.45 18.38 17.22
N SER A 53 -3.51 19.55 17.89
CA SER A 53 -3.06 19.70 19.28
C SER A 53 -4.00 18.97 20.23
N GLU A 54 -3.52 18.66 21.46
CA GLU A 54 -4.28 17.92 22.48
C GLU A 54 -5.64 18.51 22.85
N ASN A 55 -5.85 19.81 22.62
CA ASN A 55 -7.09 20.53 22.96
C ASN A 55 -7.99 20.81 21.74
N THR A 56 -7.74 20.17 20.60
CA THR A 56 -8.52 20.36 19.38
C THR A 56 -9.13 19.06 18.89
N THR A 57 -10.31 19.13 18.29
CA THR A 57 -11.00 18.00 17.66
C THR A 57 -10.74 17.99 16.16
N PRO A 58 -10.33 16.85 15.60
CA PRO A 58 -10.16 16.71 14.16
C PRO A 58 -11.52 16.57 13.47
N GLU A 59 -11.83 17.44 12.54
CA GLU A 59 -13.04 17.41 11.72
C GLU A 59 -12.69 17.41 10.24
N MET A 60 -13.45 16.63 9.45
CA MET A 60 -13.30 16.59 8.01
C MET A 60 -14.20 17.63 7.36
N TYR A 61 -13.61 18.59 6.68
CA TYR A 61 -14.34 19.60 5.92
C TYR A 61 -14.29 19.25 4.43
N SER A 62 -15.46 19.30 3.77
CA SER A 62 -15.57 19.06 2.34
C SER A 62 -16.12 20.27 1.62
N TYR A 63 -15.55 20.62 0.48
CA TYR A 63 -16.04 21.73 -0.35
C TYR A 63 -16.00 21.38 -1.83
N ALA A 64 -16.90 22.01 -2.59
CA ALA A 64 -16.96 21.83 -4.03
C ALA A 64 -15.77 22.57 -4.70
N THR A 65 -15.09 21.88 -5.58
CA THR A 65 -14.00 22.42 -6.39
C THR A 65 -14.11 21.93 -7.83
N THR A 66 -13.17 22.31 -8.66
CA THR A 66 -13.07 21.82 -10.04
C THR A 66 -11.73 21.13 -10.25
N SER A 67 -11.79 19.91 -10.77
CA SER A 67 -10.64 19.17 -11.25
C SER A 67 -10.52 19.36 -12.76
N ARG A 68 -9.30 19.46 -13.28
CA ARG A 68 -9.04 19.53 -14.73
C ARG A 68 -8.39 18.23 -15.18
N ASP A 69 -8.93 17.62 -16.24
CA ASP A 69 -8.37 16.42 -16.85
C ASP A 69 -7.15 16.73 -17.73
N GLU A 70 -6.52 15.69 -18.27
CA GLU A 70 -5.37 15.80 -19.15
C GLU A 70 -5.69 16.55 -20.47
N ASN A 71 -6.96 16.58 -20.87
CA ASN A 71 -7.45 17.28 -22.06
C ASN A 71 -7.84 18.74 -21.78
N GLY A 72 -7.72 19.19 -20.53
CA GLY A 72 -8.02 20.55 -20.11
C GLY A 72 -9.49 20.80 -19.77
N PHE A 73 -10.36 19.80 -19.81
CA PHE A 73 -11.77 19.92 -19.41
C PHE A 73 -11.90 19.99 -17.90
N SER A 74 -12.76 20.89 -17.42
CA SER A 74 -13.04 21.04 -16.00
C SER A 74 -14.22 20.18 -15.59
N HIS A 75 -14.03 19.34 -14.57
CA HIS A 75 -15.07 18.52 -13.98
C HIS A 75 -15.35 18.93 -12.53
N PRO A 76 -16.60 18.87 -12.06
CA PRO A 76 -16.90 19.10 -10.66
C PRO A 76 -16.20 18.04 -9.82
N ALA A 77 -15.54 18.47 -8.76
CA ALA A 77 -14.84 17.63 -7.80
C ALA A 77 -15.14 18.09 -6.38
N THR A 78 -14.97 17.21 -5.42
CA THR A 78 -15.04 17.53 -4.00
C THR A 78 -13.64 17.44 -3.41
N ALA A 79 -13.19 18.51 -2.77
CA ALA A 79 -11.96 18.51 -2.00
C ALA A 79 -12.27 18.28 -0.53
N TYR A 80 -11.33 17.67 0.18
CA TYR A 80 -11.42 17.39 1.61
C TYR A 80 -10.23 18.00 2.31
N GLU A 81 -10.49 18.60 3.46
CA GLU A 81 -9.49 19.20 4.33
C GLU A 81 -9.67 18.72 5.76
N LEU A 82 -8.57 18.44 6.44
CA LEU A 82 -8.59 18.16 7.87
C LEU A 82 -8.48 19.48 8.63
N HIS A 83 -9.51 19.82 9.37
CA HIS A 83 -9.56 20.98 10.27
C HIS A 83 -9.37 20.51 11.71
N CYS A 84 -8.53 21.21 12.45
CA CYS A 84 -8.41 21.07 13.89
C CYS A 84 -9.20 22.19 14.54
N VAL A 85 -10.31 21.86 15.17
CA VAL A 85 -11.26 22.81 15.76
C VAL A 85 -11.07 22.85 17.28
N ASP A 86 -10.99 24.02 17.88
CA ASP A 86 -10.88 24.19 19.32
C ASP A 86 -12.24 24.05 20.02
N SER A 87 -12.26 24.17 21.35
CA SER A 87 -13.47 24.13 22.17
C SER A 87 -14.48 25.26 21.90
N ASN A 88 -14.04 26.33 21.23
CA ASN A 88 -14.88 27.47 20.86
C ASN A 88 -15.47 27.35 19.46
N GLY A 89 -15.09 26.32 18.72
CA GLY A 89 -15.49 26.11 17.33
C GLY A 89 -14.61 26.86 16.30
N GLU A 90 -13.48 27.40 16.73
CA GLU A 90 -12.54 28.06 15.82
C GLU A 90 -11.56 27.05 15.20
N VAL A 91 -11.30 27.22 13.92
CA VAL A 91 -10.31 26.39 13.19
C VAL A 91 -8.92 26.94 13.51
N VAL A 92 -8.17 26.18 14.30
CA VAL A 92 -6.81 26.54 14.74
C VAL A 92 -5.75 26.12 13.74
N ASN A 93 -5.98 24.99 13.07
CA ASN A 93 -5.04 24.45 12.08
C ASN A 93 -5.79 23.74 10.96
N THR A 94 -5.28 23.86 9.74
CA THR A 94 -5.81 23.17 8.56
C THR A 94 -4.71 22.40 7.87
N SER A 95 -5.01 21.15 7.51
CA SER A 95 -4.11 20.31 6.72
C SER A 95 -4.81 19.92 5.41
N LEU A 96 -4.38 20.54 4.31
CA LEU A 96 -5.01 20.37 3.01
C LEU A 96 -4.68 19.04 2.35
N VAL A 97 -3.42 18.71 2.27
CA VAL A 97 -2.94 17.58 1.43
C VAL A 97 -2.08 16.61 2.22
N SER A 98 -1.37 17.09 3.23
CA SER A 98 -0.39 16.28 3.96
C SER A 98 -1.02 15.08 4.68
N TYR A 99 -2.23 15.23 5.22
CA TYR A 99 -2.94 14.12 5.86
C TYR A 99 -3.32 13.01 4.86
N ALA A 100 -3.72 13.37 3.64
CA ALA A 100 -4.07 12.42 2.60
C ALA A 100 -2.84 11.61 2.14
N PHE A 101 -1.69 12.27 1.98
CA PHE A 101 -0.44 11.60 1.67
C PHE A 101 0.01 10.68 2.80
N LEU A 102 -0.13 11.08 4.06
CA LEU A 102 0.18 10.22 5.19
C LEU A 102 -0.73 8.99 5.22
N TRP A 103 -2.03 9.18 4.98
CA TRP A 103 -3.01 8.09 4.91
C TRP A 103 -2.66 7.09 3.80
N ILE A 104 -2.43 7.58 2.57
CA ILE A 104 -2.01 6.75 1.44
C ILE A 104 -0.68 6.04 1.76
N GLY A 105 0.26 6.73 2.39
CA GLY A 105 1.53 6.15 2.83
C GLY A 105 1.36 5.00 3.83
N ILE A 106 0.46 5.14 4.79
CA ILE A 106 0.12 4.06 5.75
C ILE A 106 -0.45 2.85 4.99
N LEU A 107 -1.41 3.05 4.10
CA LEU A 107 -1.99 1.98 3.30
C LEU A 107 -0.96 1.31 2.39
N PHE A 108 -0.03 2.09 1.84
CA PHE A 108 1.08 1.57 1.05
C PHE A 108 1.98 0.64 1.88
N VAL A 109 2.39 1.05 3.07
CA VAL A 109 3.21 0.22 3.96
C VAL A 109 2.46 -1.05 4.37
N VAL A 110 1.18 -0.94 4.72
CA VAL A 110 0.33 -2.09 5.02
C VAL A 110 0.25 -3.06 3.83
N SER A 111 0.07 -2.54 2.62
CA SER A 111 0.06 -3.34 1.39
C SER A 111 1.38 -4.08 1.15
N LEU A 112 2.53 -3.45 1.40
CA LEU A 112 3.84 -4.10 1.30
C LEU A 112 4.01 -5.23 2.32
N ILE A 113 3.55 -5.03 3.56
CA ILE A 113 3.60 -6.07 4.59
C ILE A 113 2.74 -7.28 4.17
N PHE A 114 1.52 -7.04 3.71
CA PHE A 114 0.66 -8.11 3.20
C PHE A 114 1.29 -8.83 2.02
N SER A 115 1.82 -8.10 1.02
CA SER A 115 2.53 -8.69 -0.11
C SER A 115 3.70 -9.57 0.33
N GLY A 116 4.47 -9.14 1.33
CA GLY A 116 5.58 -9.91 1.87
C GLY A 116 5.14 -11.22 2.53
N ILE A 117 4.08 -11.18 3.34
CA ILE A 117 3.50 -12.35 4.00
C ILE A 117 2.96 -13.34 2.96
N PHE A 118 2.16 -12.87 1.99
CA PHE A 118 1.60 -13.70 0.94
C PHE A 118 2.70 -14.30 0.05
N ALA A 119 3.71 -13.52 -0.32
CA ALA A 119 4.85 -14.02 -1.08
C ALA A 119 5.58 -15.13 -0.32
N PHE A 120 5.73 -15.01 0.99
CA PHE A 120 6.37 -16.04 1.82
C PHE A 120 5.54 -17.33 1.85
N VAL A 121 4.23 -17.22 2.05
CA VAL A 121 3.31 -18.38 2.07
C VAL A 121 3.27 -19.09 0.73
N LEU A 122 3.27 -18.36 -0.39
CA LEU A 122 3.20 -18.94 -1.74
C LEU A 122 4.56 -19.47 -2.24
N ALA A 123 5.67 -18.84 -1.86
CA ALA A 123 7.00 -19.27 -2.28
C ALA A 123 7.42 -20.62 -1.67
N ALA A 124 6.96 -20.95 -0.47
CA ALA A 124 7.30 -22.20 0.20
C ALA A 124 6.86 -23.45 -0.61
N PRO A 125 5.59 -23.62 -1.01
CA PRO A 125 5.17 -24.76 -1.83
C PRO A 125 5.75 -24.70 -3.25
N ALA A 126 5.88 -23.51 -3.87
CA ALA A 126 6.43 -23.36 -5.20
C ALA A 126 7.90 -23.79 -5.28
N GLY A 127 8.71 -23.46 -4.29
CA GLY A 127 10.10 -23.87 -4.20
C GLY A 127 10.28 -25.41 -4.13
N ILE A 128 9.37 -26.10 -3.40
CA ILE A 128 9.38 -27.56 -3.31
C ILE A 128 9.01 -28.20 -4.65
N LEU A 129 8.00 -27.67 -5.34
CA LEU A 129 7.56 -28.17 -6.65
C LEU A 129 8.64 -28.00 -7.70
N ILE A 130 9.26 -26.84 -7.80
CA ILE A 130 10.34 -26.55 -8.74
C ILE A 130 11.56 -27.47 -8.45
N GLY A 131 11.92 -27.63 -7.17
CA GLY A 131 13.00 -28.52 -6.78
C GLY A 131 12.75 -29.98 -7.17
N ARG A 132 11.51 -30.48 -7.08
CA ARG A 132 11.13 -31.82 -7.53
C ARG A 132 11.19 -31.99 -9.05
N MET A 133 10.72 -30.98 -9.80
CA MET A 133 10.77 -31.00 -11.28
C MET A 133 12.21 -31.03 -11.81
N LEU A 134 13.09 -30.18 -11.26
CA LEU A 134 14.49 -30.12 -11.64
C LEU A 134 15.23 -31.44 -11.34
N ASN A 135 14.90 -32.07 -10.21
CA ASN A 135 15.52 -33.33 -9.84
C ASN A 135 15.04 -34.51 -10.71
N LYS A 136 13.79 -34.48 -11.20
CA LYS A 136 13.25 -35.47 -12.14
C LYS A 136 13.95 -35.38 -13.49
N ASN A 137 14.09 -34.21 -14.09
CA ASN A 137 14.79 -34.02 -15.36
C ASN A 137 16.25 -34.45 -15.31
N LYS A 138 16.92 -34.26 -14.17
CA LYS A 138 18.32 -34.71 -14.02
C LYS A 138 18.48 -36.24 -14.02
N LYS A 139 17.48 -36.96 -13.52
CA LYS A 139 17.49 -38.45 -13.57
C LYS A 139 17.29 -38.97 -14.99
N ASP A 140 16.41 -38.34 -15.76
CA ASP A 140 16.11 -38.79 -17.14
C ASP A 140 17.29 -38.53 -18.08
N THR A 141 18.11 -37.48 -17.85
CA THR A 141 19.32 -37.20 -18.68
C THR A 141 20.51 -38.14 -18.39
N ILE A 142 20.55 -38.81 -17.23
CA ILE A 142 21.65 -39.71 -16.85
C ILE A 142 21.33 -41.16 -17.30
N SER A 143 20.07 -41.45 -17.62
CA SER A 143 19.58 -42.78 -18.02
C SER A 143 19.54 -42.97 -19.55
N SER A 144 19.91 -41.97 -20.34
CA SER A 144 20.03 -42.01 -21.79
C SER A 144 21.50 -42.03 -22.22
#